data_bf8876d870fb2d5ba7b67d2aebe7f2f0
#
_entry.id   bf8876d870fb2d5ba7b67d2aebe7f2f0
#
_cell.length_a   1.000
_cell.length_b   1.000
_cell.length_c   1.000
_cell.angle_alpha   90.00
_cell.angle_beta   90.00
_cell.angle_gamma   90.00
#
_symmetry.space_group_name_H-M   'P 1'
#
loop_
_entity.id
_entity.type
_entity.pdbx_description
1 polymer ?
#
loop_
_entity_poly.entity_id
_entity_poly.type
_entity_poly.pdbx_seq_one_letter_code
_entity_poly.pdbx_strand_id
1 'polypeptide(L)'
;MWQRFFGPLAKIVGIDIRERSKSYEAPGTFVRIGDQADEQFLQSLIDEFGVPDIVLDDGSHQMEHIAKTFNFLYPRLPKNGVYLVEDLHTAYWDEFGGGVSKPETFINLSKEYIDRLNADHSRGQVVPNFITRQTFGISFYDSVVVLEKGDVWSKQGVHRGHKPLLGR
;
A
#
# COMPACT_ATOMS: atom_id res chain seq x y z
N MET A 1 -8.45 12.27 -16.78
CA MET A 1 -8.81 12.67 -15.42
C MET A 1 -7.56 12.92 -14.56
N TRP A 2 -6.67 11.96 -14.37
CA TRP A 2 -5.50 12.02 -13.48
C TRP A 2 -4.53 13.16 -13.80
N GLN A 3 -4.15 13.37 -15.07
CA GLN A 3 -3.30 14.51 -15.45
C GLN A 3 -3.91 15.88 -15.14
N ARG A 4 -5.25 16.00 -15.20
CA ARG A 4 -5.91 17.24 -14.82
C ARG A 4 -5.80 17.49 -13.31
N PHE A 5 -5.78 16.42 -12.51
CA PHE A 5 -5.68 16.50 -11.05
C PHE A 5 -4.24 16.74 -10.59
N PHE A 6 -3.28 15.95 -11.11
CA PHE A 6 -1.88 16.02 -10.68
C PHE A 6 -1.03 17.01 -11.47
N GLY A 7 -1.59 17.58 -12.54
CA GLY A 7 -0.89 18.55 -13.39
C GLY A 7 -0.16 17.92 -14.57
N PRO A 8 0.34 18.76 -15.50
CA PRO A 8 0.88 18.31 -16.80
C PRO A 8 2.23 17.59 -16.69
N LEU A 9 2.92 17.71 -15.56
CA LEU A 9 4.22 17.04 -15.34
C LEU A 9 4.06 15.62 -14.75
N ALA A 10 2.85 15.22 -14.34
CA ALA A 10 2.60 13.90 -13.83
C ALA A 10 2.77 12.85 -14.93
N LYS A 11 3.49 11.78 -14.62
CA LYS A 11 3.52 10.57 -15.43
C LYS A 11 2.48 9.61 -14.90
N ILE A 12 1.51 9.26 -15.72
CA ILE A 12 0.47 8.28 -15.39
C ILE A 12 0.85 6.98 -16.10
N VAL A 13 1.11 5.94 -15.33
CA VAL A 13 1.45 4.62 -15.86
C VAL A 13 0.32 3.66 -15.50
N GLY A 14 -0.42 3.21 -16.50
CA GLY A 14 -1.41 2.15 -16.37
C GLY A 14 -0.80 0.80 -16.76
N ILE A 15 -1.19 -0.24 -16.06
CA ILE A 15 -0.88 -1.63 -16.40
C ILE A 15 -2.16 -2.42 -16.62
N ASP A 16 -2.15 -3.31 -17.57
CA ASP A 16 -3.27 -4.21 -17.83
C ASP A 16 -2.73 -5.48 -18.52
N ILE A 17 -3.40 -6.60 -18.29
CA ILE A 17 -3.09 -7.86 -18.99
C ILE A 17 -3.63 -7.88 -20.44
N ARG A 18 -4.53 -6.96 -20.78
CA ARG A 18 -5.24 -6.92 -22.06
C ARG A 18 -4.59 -5.94 -23.03
N GLU A 19 -4.14 -6.43 -24.19
CA GLU A 19 -3.54 -5.62 -25.25
C GLU A 19 -4.38 -4.38 -25.67
N ARG A 20 -5.70 -4.50 -25.65
CA ARG A 20 -6.61 -3.40 -26.01
C ARG A 20 -6.39 -2.14 -25.17
N SER A 21 -5.93 -2.28 -23.94
CA SER A 21 -5.70 -1.16 -23.03
C SER A 21 -4.57 -0.24 -23.48
N LYS A 22 -3.73 -0.70 -24.42
CA LYS A 22 -2.72 0.11 -25.10
C LYS A 22 -3.32 1.32 -25.84
N SER A 23 -4.57 1.23 -26.25
CA SER A 23 -5.30 2.32 -26.93
C SER A 23 -5.57 3.54 -26.04
N TYR A 24 -5.39 3.42 -24.72
CA TYR A 24 -5.56 4.54 -23.78
C TYR A 24 -4.29 5.37 -23.59
N GLU A 25 -3.19 5.04 -24.25
CA GLU A 25 -1.98 5.88 -24.24
C GLU A 25 -2.28 7.29 -24.79
N ALA A 26 -1.71 8.28 -24.12
CA ALA A 26 -1.83 9.68 -24.48
C ALA A 26 -0.60 10.45 -23.97
N PRO A 27 -0.36 11.68 -24.37
CA PRO A 27 0.72 12.48 -23.81
C PRO A 27 0.70 12.47 -22.27
N GLY A 28 1.78 12.00 -21.65
CA GLY A 28 1.91 11.85 -20.20
C GLY A 28 1.17 10.65 -19.58
N THR A 29 0.48 9.84 -20.40
CA THR A 29 -0.18 8.60 -19.99
C THR A 29 0.40 7.44 -20.77
N PHE A 30 1.00 6.51 -20.06
CA PHE A 30 1.67 5.33 -20.61
C PHE A 30 0.91 4.07 -20.21
N VAL A 31 0.82 3.08 -21.10
CA VAL A 31 0.22 1.79 -20.79
C VAL A 31 1.24 0.69 -21.04
N ARG A 32 1.41 -0.21 -20.09
CA ARG A 32 2.25 -1.40 -20.23
C ARG A 32 1.39 -2.64 -20.03
N ILE A 33 1.59 -3.59 -20.93
CA ILE A 33 0.83 -4.84 -20.91
C ILE A 33 1.64 -5.88 -20.15
N GLY A 34 1.05 -6.39 -19.07
CA GLY A 34 1.67 -7.39 -18.20
C GLY A 34 0.82 -7.72 -16.99
N ASP A 35 1.28 -8.70 -16.23
CA ASP A 35 0.61 -9.18 -15.03
C ASP A 35 1.09 -8.40 -13.79
N GLN A 36 0.14 -7.85 -13.03
CA GLN A 36 0.45 -7.16 -11.76
C GLN A 36 1.14 -8.07 -10.73
N ALA A 37 0.94 -9.38 -10.81
CA ALA A 37 1.56 -10.35 -9.90
C ALA A 37 2.96 -10.82 -10.34
N ASP A 38 3.45 -10.34 -11.49
CA ASP A 38 4.80 -10.61 -11.97
C ASP A 38 5.79 -9.54 -11.48
N GLU A 39 6.62 -9.90 -10.49
CA GLU A 39 7.62 -9.00 -9.93
C GLU A 39 8.67 -8.55 -10.93
N GLN A 40 9.01 -9.34 -11.94
CA GLN A 40 9.96 -8.96 -12.99
C GLN A 40 9.34 -7.89 -13.90
N PHE A 41 8.06 -8.03 -14.22
CA PHE A 41 7.31 -7.01 -14.94
C PHE A 41 7.22 -5.72 -14.11
N LEU A 42 6.87 -5.79 -12.84
CA LEU A 42 6.82 -4.62 -11.96
C LEU A 42 8.20 -3.95 -11.84
N GLN A 43 9.28 -4.73 -11.76
CA GLN A 43 10.64 -4.17 -11.74
C GLN A 43 10.96 -3.44 -13.04
N SER A 44 10.59 -3.98 -14.20
CA SER A 44 10.80 -3.31 -15.49
C SER A 44 10.10 -1.95 -15.58
N LEU A 45 8.93 -1.81 -14.94
CA LEU A 45 8.23 -0.52 -14.86
C LEU A 45 9.00 0.49 -13.99
N ILE A 46 9.56 0.03 -12.87
CA ILE A 46 10.41 0.88 -12.04
C ILE A 46 11.66 1.31 -12.79
N ASP A 47 12.27 0.42 -13.54
CA ASP A 47 13.47 0.71 -14.34
C ASP A 47 13.16 1.71 -15.47
N GLU A 48 11.98 1.65 -16.07
CA GLU A 48 11.56 2.55 -17.16
C GLU A 48 11.08 3.92 -16.66
N PHE A 49 10.23 3.95 -15.61
CA PHE A 49 9.53 5.16 -15.19
C PHE A 49 10.02 5.76 -13.88
N GLY A 50 10.80 5.02 -13.12
CA GLY A 50 11.15 5.32 -11.74
C GLY A 50 10.15 4.74 -10.74
N VAL A 51 10.47 4.82 -9.46
CA VAL A 51 9.57 4.41 -8.38
C VAL A 51 8.35 5.32 -8.36
N PRO A 52 7.11 4.78 -8.32
CA PRO A 52 5.91 5.62 -8.28
C PRO A 52 5.75 6.34 -6.93
N ASP A 53 5.20 7.56 -6.95
CA ASP A 53 4.78 8.27 -5.73
C ASP A 53 3.44 7.75 -5.21
N ILE A 54 2.55 7.35 -6.11
CA ILE A 54 1.21 6.87 -5.81
C ILE A 54 0.97 5.58 -6.58
N VAL A 55 0.47 4.58 -5.90
CA VAL A 55 -0.05 3.34 -6.50
C VAL A 55 -1.54 3.24 -6.21
N LEU A 56 -2.31 3.06 -7.27
CA LEU A 56 -3.72 2.66 -7.22
C LEU A 56 -3.81 1.23 -7.76
N ASP A 57 -4.09 0.28 -6.87
CA ASP A 57 -4.31 -1.12 -7.21
C ASP A 57 -5.82 -1.36 -7.41
N ASP A 58 -6.22 -1.26 -8.65
CA ASP A 58 -7.57 -1.52 -9.19
C ASP A 58 -7.47 -2.57 -10.30
N GLY A 59 -6.69 -3.62 -10.04
CA GLY A 59 -6.28 -4.57 -11.07
C GLY A 59 -7.16 -5.82 -11.18
N SER A 60 -6.59 -6.98 -10.86
CA SER A 60 -7.28 -8.28 -10.99
C SER A 60 -8.26 -8.58 -9.87
N HIS A 61 -8.16 -7.89 -8.75
CA HIS A 61 -8.88 -8.11 -7.49
C HIS A 61 -8.67 -9.51 -6.88
N GLN A 62 -7.76 -10.33 -7.44
CA GLN A 62 -7.37 -11.60 -6.84
C GLN A 62 -6.52 -11.33 -5.59
N MET A 63 -6.89 -11.92 -4.45
CA MET A 63 -6.24 -11.66 -3.16
C MET A 63 -4.74 -11.94 -3.19
N GLU A 64 -4.33 -13.01 -3.87
CA GLU A 64 -2.91 -13.34 -4.06
C GLU A 64 -2.16 -12.28 -4.87
N HIS A 65 -2.77 -11.77 -5.94
CA HIS A 65 -2.15 -10.75 -6.80
C HIS A 65 -2.01 -9.42 -6.06
N ILE A 66 -3.06 -8.96 -5.36
CA ILE A 66 -3.01 -7.75 -4.52
C ILE A 66 -1.89 -7.86 -3.49
N ALA A 67 -1.78 -9.00 -2.79
CA ALA A 67 -0.75 -9.22 -1.78
C ALA A 67 0.66 -9.19 -2.40
N LYS A 68 0.88 -9.81 -3.56
CA LYS A 68 2.17 -9.79 -4.28
C LYS A 68 2.54 -8.38 -4.72
N THR A 69 1.62 -7.68 -5.39
CA THR A 69 1.83 -6.30 -5.85
C THR A 69 2.16 -5.38 -4.69
N PHE A 70 1.39 -5.47 -3.61
CA PHE A 70 1.61 -4.69 -2.40
C PHE A 70 2.99 -4.96 -1.78
N ASN A 71 3.33 -6.22 -1.54
CA ASN A 71 4.60 -6.59 -0.93
C ASN A 71 5.81 -6.20 -1.79
N PHE A 72 5.65 -6.16 -3.11
CA PHE A 72 6.70 -5.70 -4.02
C PHE A 72 6.81 -4.18 -4.06
N LEU A 73 5.71 -3.47 -4.31
CA LEU A 73 5.74 -2.03 -4.55
C LEU A 73 5.80 -1.20 -3.26
N TYR A 74 5.00 -1.54 -2.25
CA TYR A 74 4.85 -0.70 -1.06
C TYR A 74 6.17 -0.41 -0.34
N PRO A 75 7.06 -1.38 -0.07
CA PRO A 75 8.33 -1.09 0.58
C PRO A 75 9.24 -0.15 -0.24
N ARG A 76 9.07 -0.12 -1.56
CA ARG A 76 9.86 0.67 -2.51
C ARG A 76 9.38 2.09 -2.68
N LEU A 77 8.11 2.39 -2.37
CA LEU A 77 7.56 3.74 -2.50
C LEU A 77 8.41 4.77 -1.73
N PRO A 78 8.52 6.01 -2.22
CA PRO A 78 9.24 7.07 -1.53
C PRO A 78 8.55 7.47 -0.22
N LYS A 79 9.24 8.26 0.60
CA LYS A 79 8.62 9.01 1.69
C LYS A 79 7.41 9.77 1.16
N ASN A 80 6.33 9.79 1.92
CA ASN A 80 5.07 10.41 1.52
C ASN A 80 4.38 9.73 0.32
N GLY A 81 4.84 8.54 -0.07
CA GLY A 81 4.15 7.72 -1.06
C GLY A 81 2.81 7.20 -0.53
N VAL A 82 1.89 6.95 -1.44
CA VAL A 82 0.55 6.43 -1.11
C VAL A 82 0.29 5.14 -1.88
N TYR A 83 -0.22 4.14 -1.18
CA TYR A 83 -0.72 2.91 -1.78
C TYR A 83 -2.20 2.76 -1.47
N LEU A 84 -3.01 2.66 -2.49
CA LEU A 84 -4.45 2.54 -2.39
C LEU A 84 -4.89 1.26 -3.09
N VAL A 85 -5.75 0.48 -2.44
CA VAL A 85 -6.37 -0.72 -3.02
C VAL A 85 -7.86 -0.50 -3.09
N GLU A 86 -8.43 -0.68 -4.28
CA GLU A 86 -9.87 -0.55 -4.55
C GLU A 86 -10.55 -1.92 -4.67
N ASP A 87 -11.87 -1.90 -4.71
CA ASP A 87 -12.75 -3.05 -4.90
C ASP A 87 -12.52 -4.23 -3.92
N LEU A 88 -12.13 -3.90 -2.69
CA LEU A 88 -11.88 -4.88 -1.63
C LEU A 88 -13.13 -5.60 -1.12
N HIS A 89 -14.33 -5.29 -1.63
CA HIS A 89 -15.50 -6.16 -1.46
C HIS A 89 -15.27 -7.56 -2.03
N THR A 90 -14.41 -7.69 -3.05
CA THR A 90 -13.97 -8.98 -3.61
C THR A 90 -13.23 -9.86 -2.59
N ALA A 91 -12.68 -9.26 -1.51
CA ALA A 91 -12.07 -10.01 -0.41
C ALA A 91 -13.05 -10.95 0.35
N TYR A 92 -14.35 -10.81 0.10
CA TYR A 92 -15.40 -11.66 0.66
C TYR A 92 -15.88 -12.74 -0.31
N TRP A 93 -15.42 -12.74 -1.57
CA TRP A 93 -15.91 -13.60 -2.64
C TRP A 93 -14.91 -14.70 -2.98
N ASP A 94 -15.38 -15.96 -3.00
CA ASP A 94 -14.54 -17.14 -3.19
C ASP A 94 -13.80 -17.13 -4.54
N GLU A 95 -14.44 -16.62 -5.61
CA GLU A 95 -13.87 -16.54 -6.96
C GLU A 95 -12.64 -15.62 -7.06
N PHE A 96 -12.47 -14.70 -6.10
CA PHE A 96 -11.28 -13.84 -5.98
C PHE A 96 -10.28 -14.33 -4.93
N GLY A 97 -10.45 -15.55 -4.44
CA GLY A 97 -9.64 -16.06 -3.34
C GLY A 97 -10.05 -15.50 -1.98
N GLY A 98 -11.25 -14.89 -1.91
CA GLY A 98 -11.80 -14.23 -0.73
C GLY A 98 -12.45 -15.18 0.29
N GLY A 99 -13.02 -14.58 1.34
CA GLY A 99 -13.73 -15.25 2.44
C GLY A 99 -13.65 -14.44 3.74
N VAL A 100 -14.74 -14.36 4.50
CA VAL A 100 -14.87 -13.46 5.68
C VAL A 100 -13.73 -13.59 6.70
N SER A 101 -13.27 -14.81 6.97
CA SER A 101 -12.23 -15.08 7.97
C SER A 101 -10.96 -15.67 7.36
N LYS A 102 -10.81 -15.56 6.04
CA LYS A 102 -9.66 -16.12 5.33
C LYS A 102 -8.43 -15.21 5.53
N PRO A 103 -7.35 -15.69 6.17
CA PRO A 103 -6.23 -14.84 6.59
C PRO A 103 -5.53 -14.14 5.42
N GLU A 104 -5.47 -14.78 4.25
CA GLU A 104 -4.74 -14.31 3.09
C GLU A 104 -5.45 -13.17 2.34
N THR A 105 -6.69 -12.83 2.71
CA THR A 105 -7.39 -11.71 2.07
C THR A 105 -6.75 -10.38 2.46
N PHE A 106 -6.70 -9.43 1.53
CA PHE A 106 -6.08 -8.14 1.80
C PHE A 106 -6.76 -7.37 2.94
N ILE A 107 -8.08 -7.55 3.13
CA ILE A 107 -8.81 -7.01 4.29
C ILE A 107 -8.27 -7.58 5.61
N ASN A 108 -8.05 -8.89 5.69
CA ASN A 108 -7.53 -9.50 6.94
C ASN A 108 -6.05 -9.16 7.16
N LEU A 109 -5.24 -9.14 6.10
CA LEU A 109 -3.86 -8.61 6.17
C LEU A 109 -3.85 -7.16 6.67
N SER A 110 -4.76 -6.32 6.17
CA SER A 110 -4.86 -4.92 6.59
C SER A 110 -5.27 -4.75 8.07
N LYS A 111 -6.06 -5.66 8.62
CA LYS A 111 -6.35 -5.70 10.07
C LYS A 111 -5.09 -6.03 10.87
N GLU A 112 -4.25 -6.96 10.40
CA GLU A 112 -2.97 -7.25 11.02
C GLU A 112 -2.01 -6.05 10.93
N TYR A 113 -2.10 -5.24 9.88
CA TYR A 113 -1.28 -4.04 9.74
C TYR A 113 -1.59 -2.99 10.81
N ILE A 114 -2.79 -2.98 11.40
CA ILE A 114 -3.10 -2.13 12.56
C ILE A 114 -2.20 -2.50 13.75
N ASP A 115 -2.05 -3.78 14.03
CA ASP A 115 -1.15 -4.25 15.09
C ASP A 115 0.32 -3.96 14.74
N ARG A 116 0.72 -4.17 13.48
CA ARG A 116 2.07 -3.85 13.01
C ARG A 116 2.38 -2.36 13.10
N LEU A 117 1.43 -1.48 12.78
CA LEU A 117 1.58 -0.03 12.93
C LEU A 117 1.85 0.37 14.39
N ASN A 118 1.30 -0.38 15.33
CA ASN A 118 1.40 -0.16 16.77
C ASN A 118 2.44 -1.07 17.47
N ALA A 119 3.27 -1.80 16.75
CA ALA A 119 4.15 -2.83 17.28
C ALA A 119 5.07 -2.33 18.42
N ASP A 120 5.59 -1.11 18.34
CA ASP A 120 6.44 -0.52 19.38
C ASP A 120 5.71 -0.36 20.74
N HIS A 121 4.38 -0.28 20.72
CA HIS A 121 3.55 -0.19 21.94
C HIS A 121 3.16 -1.55 22.50
N SER A 122 3.38 -2.63 21.76
CA SER A 122 2.94 -3.99 22.12
C SER A 122 3.77 -4.66 23.23
N ARG A 123 4.82 -3.99 23.74
CA ARG A 123 5.77 -4.53 24.71
C ARG A 123 6.43 -5.84 24.23
N GLY A 124 6.71 -5.94 22.95
CA GLY A 124 7.37 -7.09 22.33
C GLY A 124 6.43 -8.23 21.88
N GLN A 125 5.11 -8.08 22.05
CA GLN A 125 4.14 -9.08 21.59
C GLN A 125 3.98 -9.07 20.07
N VAL A 126 4.18 -7.92 19.41
CA VAL A 126 4.17 -7.79 17.95
C VAL A 126 5.57 -7.41 17.48
N VAL A 127 6.13 -8.23 16.59
CA VAL A 127 7.47 -7.97 16.03
C VAL A 127 7.36 -6.84 14.99
N PRO A 128 8.14 -5.75 15.13
CA PRO A 128 8.16 -4.68 14.13
C PRO A 128 8.61 -5.17 12.75
N ASN A 129 8.00 -4.64 11.71
CA ASN A 129 8.36 -4.92 10.32
C ASN A 129 8.36 -3.64 9.47
N PHE A 130 8.32 -3.76 8.14
CA PHE A 130 8.29 -2.60 7.24
C PHE A 130 7.03 -1.74 7.43
N ILE A 131 5.87 -2.33 7.76
CA ILE A 131 4.66 -1.55 8.11
C ILE A 131 4.95 -0.65 9.32
N THR A 132 5.55 -1.20 10.37
CA THR A 132 5.90 -0.44 11.59
C THR A 132 6.81 0.75 11.30
N ARG A 133 7.75 0.59 10.37
CA ARG A 133 8.84 1.56 10.15
C ARG A 133 8.58 2.53 8.99
N GLN A 134 7.65 2.21 8.11
CA GLN A 134 7.47 2.95 6.87
C GLN A 134 6.02 3.43 6.67
N THR A 135 5.09 3.08 7.56
CA THR A 135 3.69 3.47 7.43
C THR A 135 3.36 4.57 8.44
N PHE A 136 2.92 5.72 7.93
CA PHE A 136 2.44 6.83 8.74
C PHE A 136 1.01 6.61 9.21
N GLY A 137 0.15 6.15 8.31
CA GLY A 137 -1.26 5.92 8.58
C GLY A 137 -1.89 4.89 7.67
N ILE A 138 -3.00 4.32 8.13
CA ILE A 138 -3.86 3.40 7.37
C ILE A 138 -5.28 3.90 7.50
N SER A 139 -5.95 4.14 6.37
CA SER A 139 -7.34 4.56 6.31
C SER A 139 -8.19 3.48 5.65
N PHE A 140 -9.36 3.23 6.22
CA PHE A 140 -10.33 2.27 5.71
C PHE A 140 -11.60 3.00 5.29
N TYR A 141 -12.04 2.71 4.07
CA TYR A 141 -13.32 3.16 3.53
C TYR A 141 -14.12 1.96 3.06
N ASP A 142 -15.35 2.15 2.64
CA ASP A 142 -16.12 1.09 2.00
C ASP A 142 -15.38 0.59 0.75
N SER A 143 -14.99 -0.68 0.78
CA SER A 143 -14.26 -1.35 -0.31
C SER A 143 -12.86 -0.77 -0.66
N VAL A 144 -12.29 0.12 0.16
CA VAL A 144 -10.99 0.76 -0.10
C VAL A 144 -10.11 0.79 1.13
N VAL A 145 -8.83 0.48 0.96
CA VAL A 145 -7.78 0.67 1.98
C VAL A 145 -6.69 1.54 1.42
N VAL A 146 -6.29 2.56 2.19
CA VAL A 146 -5.20 3.48 1.84
C VAL A 146 -4.10 3.37 2.88
N LEU A 147 -2.85 3.20 2.41
CA LEU A 147 -1.67 3.24 3.25
C LEU A 147 -0.80 4.42 2.83
N GLU A 148 -0.49 5.28 3.79
CA GLU A 148 0.38 6.44 3.61
C GLU A 148 1.76 6.13 4.16
N LYS A 149 2.80 6.29 3.34
CA LYS A 149 4.19 6.12 3.78
C LYS A 149 4.69 7.34 4.54
N GLY A 150 5.55 7.07 5.50
CA GLY A 150 6.26 8.10 6.22
C GLY A 150 7.41 7.50 7.01
N ASP A 151 8.38 8.33 7.41
CA ASP A 151 9.40 7.89 8.35
C ASP A 151 8.78 7.77 9.74
N VAL A 152 8.76 6.57 10.23
CA VAL A 152 8.31 6.29 11.60
C VAL A 152 9.51 5.86 12.44
N TRP A 153 9.95 6.73 13.32
CA TRP A 153 11.01 6.44 14.28
C TRP A 153 10.51 5.47 15.37
N SER A 154 11.41 4.67 15.91
CA SER A 154 11.10 3.84 17.07
C SER A 154 10.53 4.70 18.20
N LYS A 155 9.31 4.37 18.62
CA LYS A 155 8.57 5.15 19.62
C LYS A 155 9.12 4.84 21.01
N GLN A 156 9.55 5.88 21.74
CA GLN A 156 10.03 5.77 23.12
C GLN A 156 9.21 6.66 24.02
N GLY A 157 8.84 6.13 25.16
CA GLY A 157 8.20 6.93 26.21
C GLY A 157 9.18 7.94 26.79
N VAL A 158 8.87 9.23 26.70
CA VAL A 158 9.66 10.29 27.34
C VAL A 158 9.01 10.62 28.67
N HIS A 159 9.63 10.21 29.74
CA HIS A 159 9.23 10.59 31.10
C HIS A 159 9.99 11.85 31.52
N ARG A 160 9.28 12.97 31.74
CA ARG A 160 9.84 14.19 32.32
C ARG A 160 9.18 14.44 33.66
N GLY A 161 9.97 14.87 34.64
CA GLY A 161 9.44 15.25 35.97
C GLY A 161 9.42 14.10 36.99
N HIS A 162 10.59 13.58 37.35
CA HIS A 162 10.74 12.59 38.40
C HIS A 162 10.73 13.19 39.83
N LYS A 163 10.55 14.50 39.97
CA LYS A 163 10.35 15.07 41.31
C LYS A 163 8.85 15.12 41.61
N PRO A 164 8.38 14.49 42.71
CA PRO A 164 7.01 14.69 43.15
C PRO A 164 6.78 16.18 43.39
N LEU A 165 5.68 16.71 42.89
CA LEU A 165 5.28 18.13 43.03
C LEU A 165 4.98 18.50 44.48
N LEU A 166 4.86 17.52 45.35
CA LEU A 166 4.66 17.69 46.79
C LEU A 166 5.74 16.91 47.52
N GLY A 167 6.66 17.64 48.15
CA GLY A 167 7.60 17.06 49.08
C GLY A 167 6.84 16.36 50.22
N ARG A 168 7.05 15.09 50.37
CA ARG A 168 6.93 14.33 51.60
C ARG A 168 8.22 13.55 51.80
#